data_b1d22faf36c3178798e19877fca26d38
#
_entry.id   b1d22faf36c3178798e19877fca26d38
#
_cell.length_a   1.000
_cell.length_b   1.000
_cell.length_c   1.000
_cell.angle_alpha   90.00
_cell.angle_beta   90.00
_cell.angle_gamma   90.00
#
_symmetry.space_group_name_H-M   'P 1'
#
loop_
_entity.id
_entity.type
_entity.pdbx_description
1 polymer ?
#
loop_
_entity_poly.entity_id
_entity_poly.type
_entity_poly.pdbx_seq_one_letter_code
_entity_poly.pdbx_strand_id
1 'polypeptide(L)'
;MVLETSSRAPKKPSVPVSIDLPPNAFIFEILDLVCAQKSNAKKIEVLQKYEHDSLKTIFIWNFDESVISLLPPGEVPYSDINKQTVNGGTLSDKVNKEKKNFATSLETEDLDGTTRSSIRREYANFFNFVRGGNNSMSQIRRETMFINIIEVLHPREAEIVCLVKDKKLTDKYNIPFEIVKQAYPDITWGGRS
;
A
#
# COMPACT_ATOMS: atom_id res chain seq x y z
N MET A 1 -29.24 46.70 27.70
CA MET A 1 -29.46 46.08 26.38
C MET A 1 -28.09 45.96 25.73
N VAL A 2 -27.40 44.82 25.92
CA VAL A 2 -26.02 44.60 25.47
C VAL A 2 -26.09 43.68 24.27
N LEU A 3 -25.65 44.16 23.12
CA LEU A 3 -25.59 43.40 21.89
C LEU A 3 -24.29 42.55 21.87
N GLU A 4 -24.44 41.24 22.03
CA GLU A 4 -23.35 40.29 21.81
C GLU A 4 -23.07 40.17 20.31
N THR A 5 -21.93 40.67 19.87
CA THR A 5 -21.41 40.44 18.52
C THR A 5 -20.67 39.11 18.51
N SER A 6 -21.33 38.08 17.95
CA SER A 6 -20.71 36.79 17.69
C SER A 6 -19.62 36.95 16.63
N SER A 7 -18.38 36.88 17.05
CA SER A 7 -17.18 36.86 16.20
C SER A 7 -17.01 35.45 15.59
N ARG A 8 -17.48 35.27 14.36
CA ARG A 8 -17.26 34.07 13.58
C ARG A 8 -15.85 34.08 13.01
N ALA A 9 -14.98 33.20 13.54
CA ALA A 9 -13.63 33.03 13.05
C ALA A 9 -13.58 32.76 11.54
N PRO A 10 -12.63 33.35 10.79
CA PRO A 10 -12.55 33.16 9.36
C PRO A 10 -12.17 31.71 9.04
N LYS A 11 -13.00 31.01 8.26
CA LYS A 11 -12.68 29.71 7.66
C LYS A 11 -11.44 29.87 6.78
N LYS A 12 -10.35 29.17 7.12
CA LYS A 12 -9.19 29.02 6.24
C LYS A 12 -9.67 28.51 4.87
N PRO A 13 -9.25 29.15 3.77
CA PRO A 13 -9.56 28.63 2.44
C PRO A 13 -8.88 27.26 2.28
N SER A 14 -9.68 26.22 2.10
CA SER A 14 -9.18 24.92 1.69
C SER A 14 -8.80 25.02 0.21
N VAL A 15 -7.54 25.25 -0.07
CA VAL A 15 -6.98 25.11 -1.43
C VAL A 15 -7.18 23.66 -1.83
N PRO A 16 -7.85 23.35 -2.94
CA PRO A 16 -7.85 22.01 -3.48
C PRO A 16 -6.45 21.77 -4.08
N VAL A 17 -5.59 21.12 -3.34
CA VAL A 17 -4.33 20.62 -3.88
C VAL A 17 -4.67 19.45 -4.81
N SER A 18 -4.82 19.74 -6.09
CA SER A 18 -4.79 18.70 -7.11
C SER A 18 -3.32 18.26 -7.22
N ILE A 19 -2.89 17.38 -6.33
CA ILE A 19 -1.58 16.76 -6.44
C ILE A 19 -1.68 15.79 -7.62
N ASP A 20 -1.06 16.17 -8.73
CA ASP A 20 -0.90 15.30 -9.88
C ASP A 20 0.33 14.43 -9.62
N LEU A 21 0.09 13.14 -9.38
CA LEU A 21 1.18 12.18 -9.17
C LEU A 21 1.86 11.86 -10.51
N PRO A 22 3.16 11.54 -10.50
CA PRO A 22 3.87 11.11 -11.70
C PRO A 22 3.27 9.78 -12.23
N PRO A 23 3.43 9.48 -13.54
CA PRO A 23 2.89 8.26 -14.14
C PRO A 23 3.39 6.97 -13.50
N ASN A 24 4.58 7.01 -12.91
CA ASN A 24 5.23 5.90 -12.21
C ASN A 24 5.13 5.99 -10.69
N ALA A 25 4.17 6.75 -10.16
CA ALA A 25 3.94 6.89 -8.72
C ALA A 25 3.89 5.54 -8.00
N PHE A 26 4.39 5.50 -6.79
CA PHE A 26 4.28 4.32 -5.93
C PHE A 26 2.81 4.02 -5.59
N ILE A 27 2.51 2.76 -5.33
CA ILE A 27 1.14 2.36 -4.99
C ILE A 27 0.66 3.04 -3.71
N PHE A 28 1.52 3.23 -2.71
CA PHE A 28 1.14 3.92 -1.48
C PHE A 28 0.75 5.39 -1.72
N GLU A 29 1.38 6.08 -2.67
CA GLU A 29 1.05 7.47 -3.01
C GLU A 29 -0.35 7.55 -3.63
N ILE A 30 -0.68 6.60 -4.50
CA ILE A 30 -2.01 6.51 -5.11
C ILE A 30 -3.06 6.22 -4.02
N LEU A 31 -2.81 5.26 -3.13
CA LEU A 31 -3.74 4.92 -2.04
C LEU A 31 -3.93 6.10 -1.06
N ASP A 32 -2.86 6.82 -0.74
CA ASP A 32 -2.95 8.04 0.09
C ASP A 32 -3.81 9.11 -0.60
N LEU A 33 -3.60 9.33 -1.91
CA LEU A 33 -4.37 10.30 -2.68
C LEU A 33 -5.85 9.92 -2.74
N VAL A 34 -6.17 8.63 -2.90
CA VAL A 34 -7.55 8.12 -2.84
C VAL A 34 -8.17 8.36 -1.46
N CYS A 35 -7.43 8.06 -0.39
CA CYS A 35 -7.90 8.25 0.98
C CYS A 35 -8.12 9.75 1.33
N ALA A 36 -7.33 10.64 0.73
CA ALA A 36 -7.50 12.09 0.92
C ALA A 36 -8.79 12.65 0.28
N GLN A 37 -9.42 11.90 -0.65
CA GLN A 37 -10.66 12.34 -1.29
C GLN A 37 -11.85 12.20 -0.34
N LYS A 38 -12.67 13.27 -0.28
CA LYS A 38 -13.84 13.34 0.61
C LYS A 38 -15.08 12.61 0.07
N SER A 39 -15.18 12.43 -1.25
CA SER A 39 -16.34 11.77 -1.88
C SER A 39 -15.95 10.48 -2.59
N ASN A 40 -16.86 9.52 -2.60
CA ASN A 40 -16.66 8.24 -3.28
C ASN A 40 -16.45 8.42 -4.79
N ALA A 41 -17.16 9.35 -5.42
CA ALA A 41 -16.99 9.67 -6.84
C ALA A 41 -15.55 10.11 -7.16
N LYS A 42 -14.95 10.97 -6.31
CA LYS A 42 -13.56 11.40 -6.49
C LYS A 42 -12.57 10.28 -6.21
N LYS A 43 -12.86 9.39 -5.26
CA LYS A 43 -12.02 8.20 -5.02
C LYS A 43 -11.98 7.30 -6.26
N ILE A 44 -13.14 7.08 -6.90
CA ILE A 44 -13.25 6.30 -8.15
C ILE A 44 -12.47 6.98 -9.28
N GLU A 45 -12.64 8.28 -9.45
CA GLU A 45 -11.93 9.07 -10.46
C GLU A 45 -10.40 8.94 -10.32
N VAL A 46 -9.88 9.04 -9.10
CA VAL A 46 -8.44 8.87 -8.83
C VAL A 46 -7.98 7.45 -9.14
N LEU A 47 -8.73 6.42 -8.73
CA LEU A 47 -8.40 5.03 -9.04
C LEU A 47 -8.37 4.76 -10.54
N GLN A 48 -9.31 5.30 -11.30
CA GLN A 48 -9.36 5.18 -12.76
C GLN A 48 -8.22 5.96 -13.43
N LYS A 49 -7.91 7.17 -12.94
CA LYS A 49 -6.82 8.00 -13.46
C LYS A 49 -5.45 7.33 -13.35
N TYR A 50 -5.20 6.64 -12.24
CA TYR A 50 -3.94 5.94 -11.96
C TYR A 50 -4.06 4.43 -12.10
N GLU A 51 -4.96 3.97 -12.96
CA GLU A 51 -5.17 2.55 -13.24
C GLU A 51 -3.87 1.86 -13.67
N HIS A 52 -3.57 0.72 -13.04
CA HIS A 52 -2.43 -0.12 -13.38
C HIS A 52 -2.69 -1.55 -12.87
N ASP A 53 -2.17 -2.54 -13.58
CA ASP A 53 -2.36 -3.96 -13.23
C ASP A 53 -1.85 -4.31 -11.83
N SER A 54 -0.76 -3.68 -11.40
CA SER A 54 -0.25 -3.86 -10.05
C SER A 54 -1.24 -3.41 -8.97
N LEU A 55 -1.95 -2.30 -9.20
CA LEU A 55 -2.98 -1.80 -8.28
C LEU A 55 -4.19 -2.72 -8.27
N LYS A 56 -4.64 -3.19 -9.45
CA LYS A 56 -5.70 -4.20 -9.56
C LYS A 56 -5.31 -5.50 -8.85
N THR A 57 -4.07 -5.96 -9.00
CA THR A 57 -3.56 -7.16 -8.32
C THR A 57 -3.61 -7.04 -6.80
N ILE A 58 -3.22 -5.89 -6.25
CA ILE A 58 -3.31 -5.59 -4.81
C ILE A 58 -4.77 -5.67 -4.33
N PHE A 59 -5.70 -5.07 -5.05
CA PHE A 59 -7.12 -5.13 -4.68
C PHE A 59 -7.72 -6.52 -4.83
N ILE A 60 -7.38 -7.25 -5.88
CA ILE A 60 -7.83 -8.64 -6.07
C ILE A 60 -7.33 -9.51 -4.91
N TRP A 61 -6.05 -9.42 -4.57
CA TRP A 61 -5.50 -10.21 -3.48
C TRP A 61 -6.15 -9.87 -2.13
N ASN A 62 -6.46 -8.58 -1.89
CA ASN A 62 -7.09 -8.16 -0.64
C ASN A 62 -8.57 -8.52 -0.54
N PHE A 63 -9.35 -8.27 -1.60
CA PHE A 63 -10.82 -8.32 -1.55
C PHE A 63 -11.44 -9.60 -2.09
N ASP A 64 -10.76 -10.30 -3.00
CA ASP A 64 -11.30 -11.53 -3.56
C ASP A 64 -11.12 -12.69 -2.56
N GLU A 65 -12.24 -13.19 -2.04
CA GLU A 65 -12.23 -14.30 -1.07
C GLU A 65 -11.74 -15.62 -1.68
N SER A 66 -11.86 -15.79 -3.01
CA SER A 66 -11.33 -16.96 -3.71
C SER A 66 -9.79 -16.96 -3.78
N VAL A 67 -9.14 -15.81 -3.59
CA VAL A 67 -7.68 -15.71 -3.53
C VAL A 67 -7.23 -16.05 -2.11
N ILE A 68 -6.63 -17.22 -1.95
CA ILE A 68 -6.14 -17.74 -0.67
C ILE A 68 -4.63 -17.57 -0.61
N SER A 69 -4.16 -16.80 0.36
CA SER A 69 -2.72 -16.65 0.61
C SER A 69 -2.13 -17.96 1.17
N LEU A 70 -0.96 -18.35 0.65
CA LEU A 70 -0.19 -19.49 1.13
C LEU A 70 0.95 -19.07 2.07
N LEU A 71 1.02 -17.78 2.40
CA LEU A 71 1.98 -17.25 3.35
C LEU A 71 1.43 -17.33 4.78
N PRO A 72 2.29 -17.49 5.80
CA PRO A 72 1.87 -17.43 7.18
C PRO A 72 1.19 -16.10 7.52
N PRO A 73 0.10 -16.11 8.30
CA PRO A 73 -0.53 -14.88 8.76
C PRO A 73 0.35 -14.15 9.78
N GLY A 74 0.13 -12.84 9.91
CA GLY A 74 0.81 -12.01 10.90
C GLY A 74 2.07 -11.34 10.41
N GLU A 75 2.88 -10.87 11.35
CA GLU A 75 4.07 -10.09 11.07
C GLU A 75 5.15 -10.88 10.32
N VAL A 76 5.80 -10.21 9.38
CA VAL A 76 6.91 -10.77 8.61
C VAL A 76 8.20 -10.39 9.30
N PRO A 77 9.09 -11.35 9.62
CA PRO A 77 10.40 -11.04 10.13
C PRO A 77 11.18 -10.25 9.06
N TYR A 78 11.73 -9.12 9.46
CA TYR A 78 12.52 -8.26 8.60
C TYR A 78 13.95 -8.18 9.14
N SER A 79 14.92 -8.61 8.34
CA SER A 79 16.34 -8.41 8.65
C SER A 79 16.88 -7.26 7.80
N ASP A 80 17.38 -6.23 8.45
CA ASP A 80 18.12 -5.17 7.76
C ASP A 80 19.53 -5.70 7.43
N ILE A 81 19.72 -6.15 6.19
CA ILE A 81 20.97 -6.76 5.72
C ILE A 81 22.16 -5.80 5.88
N ASN A 82 21.91 -4.49 5.93
CA ASN A 82 22.95 -3.47 6.05
C ASN A 82 23.35 -3.14 7.49
N LYS A 83 22.68 -3.71 8.48
CA LYS A 83 23.05 -3.52 9.90
C LYS A 83 23.36 -4.86 10.54
N GLN A 84 24.64 -5.11 10.77
CA GLN A 84 25.17 -6.19 11.63
C GLN A 84 24.69 -6.05 13.10
N THR A 85 23.48 -5.64 13.32
CA THR A 85 22.90 -5.59 14.66
C THR A 85 21.99 -6.79 14.87
N VAL A 86 22.35 -7.58 15.85
CA VAL A 86 21.77 -8.86 16.29
C VAL A 86 20.29 -8.74 16.70
N ASN A 87 19.70 -7.58 16.70
CA ASN A 87 18.31 -7.33 17.02
C ASN A 87 17.54 -7.00 15.73
N GLY A 88 17.04 -8.05 15.05
CA GLY A 88 16.08 -7.92 13.97
C GLY A 88 14.83 -7.19 14.48
N GLY A 89 14.58 -5.97 13.99
CA GLY A 89 13.33 -5.27 14.20
C GLY A 89 12.24 -5.82 13.30
N THR A 90 10.99 -5.52 13.62
CA THR A 90 9.85 -5.83 12.75
C THR A 90 9.78 -4.86 11.58
N LEU A 91 9.08 -5.24 10.50
CA LEU A 91 8.81 -4.32 9.40
C LEU A 91 8.11 -3.04 9.89
N SER A 92 7.24 -3.18 10.90
CA SER A 92 6.57 -2.06 11.57
C SER A 92 7.55 -1.07 12.19
N ASP A 93 8.64 -1.55 12.78
CA ASP A 93 9.68 -0.69 13.35
C ASP A 93 10.41 0.10 12.27
N LYS A 94 10.69 -0.53 11.11
CA LYS A 94 11.32 0.15 9.98
C LYS A 94 10.40 1.22 9.40
N VAL A 95 9.13 0.91 9.17
CA VAL A 95 8.13 1.87 8.66
C VAL A 95 7.97 3.06 9.61
N ASN A 96 7.93 2.82 10.92
CA ASN A 96 7.82 3.90 11.91
C ASN A 96 9.07 4.78 11.97
N LYS A 97 10.26 4.19 11.78
CA LYS A 97 11.52 4.93 11.71
C LYS A 97 11.58 5.81 10.47
N GLU A 98 11.17 5.27 9.31
CA GLU A 98 11.07 6.02 8.06
C GLU A 98 10.07 7.19 8.15
N LYS A 99 8.91 6.98 8.78
CA LYS A 99 7.95 8.08 9.03
C LYS A 99 8.52 9.20 9.86
N LYS A 100 9.37 8.89 10.86
CA LYS A 100 10.06 9.91 11.67
C LYS A 100 11.13 10.65 10.86
N ASN A 101 11.88 9.93 10.03
CA ASN A 101 12.91 10.53 9.17
C ASN A 101 12.29 11.43 8.09
N PHE A 102 11.17 11.01 7.48
CA PHE A 102 10.45 11.80 6.47
C PHE A 102 9.88 13.11 7.03
N ALA A 103 9.47 13.12 8.29
CA ALA A 103 9.04 14.34 8.96
C ALA A 103 10.20 15.32 9.24
N THR A 104 11.44 14.83 9.26
CA THR A 104 12.63 15.63 9.58
C THR A 104 13.44 16.01 8.32
N SER A 105 13.28 15.31 7.19
CA SER A 105 14.06 15.51 5.96
C SER A 105 13.20 15.97 4.78
N LEU A 106 12.63 17.19 4.91
CA LEU A 106 12.15 17.93 3.74
C LEU A 106 13.29 18.52 2.88
N GLU A 107 14.56 18.21 3.18
CA GLU A 107 15.72 18.87 2.57
C GLU A 107 16.81 17.97 2.01
N THR A 108 16.68 16.65 2.00
CA THR A 108 17.71 15.80 1.36
C THR A 108 17.10 14.74 0.48
N GLU A 109 17.38 14.88 -0.82
CA GLU A 109 17.12 13.90 -1.90
C GLU A 109 18.02 12.65 -1.78
N ASP A 110 18.23 12.13 -0.61
CA ASP A 110 18.85 10.84 -0.41
C ASP A 110 17.80 9.84 0.06
N LEU A 111 17.01 9.36 -0.91
CA LEU A 111 16.43 8.02 -0.83
C LEU A 111 17.63 7.09 -0.63
N ASP A 112 17.92 6.77 0.64
CA ASP A 112 18.92 5.78 1.02
C ASP A 112 18.78 4.59 0.06
N GLY A 113 19.85 4.27 -0.69
CA GLY A 113 19.86 3.37 -1.84
C GLY A 113 19.40 1.92 -1.57
N THR A 114 18.52 1.74 -0.59
CA THR A 114 17.91 0.47 -0.18
C THR A 114 16.67 0.14 -0.99
N THR A 115 15.93 1.13 -1.54
CA THR A 115 14.76 0.87 -2.40
C THR A 115 15.23 0.50 -3.79
N ARG A 116 15.20 -0.81 -4.10
CA ARG A 116 15.67 -1.35 -5.39
C ARG A 116 14.55 -1.73 -6.33
N SER A 117 13.31 -1.88 -5.82
CA SER A 117 12.16 -2.30 -6.58
C SER A 117 10.87 -1.61 -6.11
N SER A 118 9.77 -1.86 -6.80
CA SER A 118 8.45 -1.35 -6.49
C SER A 118 7.38 -2.42 -6.72
N ILE A 119 6.19 -2.27 -6.13
CA ILE A 119 5.05 -3.16 -6.41
C ILE A 119 4.76 -3.22 -7.91
N ARG A 120 4.95 -2.12 -8.64
CA ARG A 120 4.78 -2.10 -10.11
C ARG A 120 5.71 -3.03 -10.87
N ARG A 121 6.85 -3.39 -10.29
CA ARG A 121 7.81 -4.35 -10.89
C ARG A 121 7.58 -5.76 -10.36
N GLU A 122 7.22 -5.88 -9.09
CA GLU A 122 7.14 -7.17 -8.40
C GLU A 122 5.78 -7.86 -8.49
N TYR A 123 4.69 -7.15 -8.85
CA TYR A 123 3.33 -7.72 -8.84
C TYR A 123 3.18 -8.99 -9.68
N ALA A 124 3.94 -9.12 -10.75
CA ALA A 124 3.93 -10.32 -11.58
C ALA A 124 4.40 -11.57 -10.84
N ASN A 125 5.14 -11.41 -9.73
CA ASN A 125 5.61 -12.50 -8.89
C ASN A 125 4.58 -12.93 -7.84
N PHE A 126 3.53 -12.16 -7.61
CA PHE A 126 2.59 -12.37 -6.50
C PHE A 126 1.75 -13.65 -6.66
N PHE A 127 1.59 -14.16 -7.88
CA PHE A 127 0.93 -15.44 -8.11
C PHE A 127 1.61 -16.60 -7.37
N ASN A 128 2.91 -16.49 -7.05
CA ASN A 128 3.63 -17.52 -6.31
C ASN A 128 3.16 -17.63 -4.86
N PHE A 129 2.49 -16.63 -4.33
CA PHE A 129 2.08 -16.53 -2.92
C PHE A 129 0.63 -16.95 -2.67
N VAL A 130 -0.12 -17.26 -3.72
CA VAL A 130 -1.55 -17.60 -3.64
C VAL A 130 -1.81 -19.02 -4.15
N ARG A 131 -2.87 -19.66 -3.62
CA ARG A 131 -3.30 -20.98 -4.03
C ARG A 131 -3.66 -20.97 -5.53
N GLY A 132 -3.29 -22.03 -6.24
CA GLY A 132 -3.52 -22.16 -7.66
C GLY A 132 -2.48 -21.46 -8.56
N GLY A 133 -1.63 -20.61 -8.00
CA GLY A 133 -0.57 -19.94 -8.76
C GLY A 133 0.61 -20.88 -9.06
N ASN A 134 1.50 -21.08 -8.10
CA ASN A 134 2.67 -21.94 -8.26
C ASN A 134 2.63 -23.10 -7.26
N ASN A 135 2.05 -24.22 -7.66
CA ASN A 135 1.88 -25.39 -6.79
C ASN A 135 3.17 -26.22 -6.62
N SER A 136 4.17 -26.05 -7.51
CA SER A 136 5.44 -26.78 -7.43
C SER A 136 6.44 -26.15 -6.46
N MET A 137 6.19 -24.93 -6.01
CA MET A 137 7.08 -24.22 -5.09
C MET A 137 6.90 -24.71 -3.65
N SER A 138 8.00 -25.11 -2.99
CA SER A 138 7.98 -25.45 -1.57
C SER A 138 7.64 -24.27 -0.68
N GLN A 139 7.07 -24.53 0.49
CA GLN A 139 6.67 -23.49 1.44
C GLN A 139 7.86 -22.59 1.86
N ILE A 140 9.00 -23.20 2.20
CA ILE A 140 10.22 -22.48 2.59
C ILE A 140 10.68 -21.55 1.48
N ARG A 141 10.71 -22.03 0.23
CA ARG A 141 11.11 -21.22 -0.93
C ARG A 141 10.15 -20.06 -1.16
N ARG A 142 8.84 -20.28 -0.95
CA ARG A 142 7.81 -19.25 -1.08
C ARG A 142 8.00 -18.15 -0.05
N GLU A 143 8.21 -18.50 1.21
CA GLU A 143 8.46 -17.54 2.29
C GLU A 143 9.76 -16.78 2.08
N THR A 144 10.84 -17.44 1.69
CA THR A 144 12.13 -16.79 1.37
C THR A 144 11.96 -15.80 0.21
N MET A 145 11.24 -16.19 -0.86
CA MET A 145 10.99 -15.31 -1.99
C MET A 145 10.17 -14.08 -1.56
N PHE A 146 9.17 -14.27 -0.69
CA PHE A 146 8.36 -13.18 -0.17
C PHE A 146 9.21 -12.18 0.64
N ILE A 147 10.05 -12.68 1.55
CA ILE A 147 10.95 -11.84 2.35
C ILE A 147 11.90 -11.06 1.44
N ASN A 148 12.50 -11.69 0.44
CA ASN A 148 13.38 -11.01 -0.51
C ASN A 148 12.68 -9.87 -1.27
N ILE A 149 11.42 -10.07 -1.66
CA ILE A 149 10.61 -9.01 -2.29
C ILE A 149 10.36 -7.86 -1.30
N ILE A 150 9.94 -8.17 -0.07
CA ILE A 150 9.70 -7.16 0.96
C ILE A 150 10.94 -6.31 1.25
N GLU A 151 12.14 -6.93 1.26
CA GLU A 151 13.40 -6.25 1.54
C GLU A 151 13.84 -5.26 0.45
N VAL A 152 13.47 -5.49 -0.80
CA VAL A 152 13.83 -4.60 -1.92
C VAL A 152 12.80 -3.52 -2.21
N LEU A 153 11.58 -3.64 -1.65
CA LEU A 153 10.52 -2.65 -1.81
C LEU A 153 10.75 -1.42 -0.92
N HIS A 154 10.19 -0.29 -1.35
CA HIS A 154 10.03 0.85 -0.45
C HIS A 154 9.26 0.41 0.82
N PRO A 155 9.64 0.81 2.05
CA PRO A 155 9.02 0.34 3.30
C PRO A 155 7.50 0.46 3.32
N ARG A 156 6.94 1.53 2.78
CA ARG A 156 5.49 1.72 2.69
C ARG A 156 4.82 0.80 1.67
N GLU A 157 5.49 0.42 0.60
CA GLU A 157 5.00 -0.59 -0.34
C GLU A 157 5.09 -2.00 0.26
N ALA A 158 6.17 -2.30 0.98
CA ALA A 158 6.32 -3.54 1.72
C ALA A 158 5.19 -3.71 2.75
N GLU A 159 4.84 -2.63 3.48
CA GLU A 159 3.70 -2.62 4.40
C GLU A 159 2.38 -2.94 3.70
N ILE A 160 2.13 -2.36 2.51
CA ILE A 160 0.93 -2.68 1.71
C ILE A 160 0.87 -4.17 1.38
N VAL A 161 1.96 -4.75 0.88
CA VAL A 161 2.00 -6.18 0.52
C VAL A 161 1.74 -7.07 1.73
N CYS A 162 2.28 -6.72 2.91
CA CYS A 162 2.02 -7.44 4.16
C CYS A 162 0.56 -7.32 4.61
N LEU A 163 -0.06 -6.15 4.50
CA LEU A 163 -1.48 -5.96 4.80
C LEU A 163 -2.37 -6.77 3.85
N VAL A 164 -2.07 -6.74 2.57
CA VAL A 164 -2.83 -7.47 1.54
C VAL A 164 -2.72 -8.98 1.70
N LYS A 165 -1.54 -9.48 2.08
CA LYS A 165 -1.31 -10.88 2.41
C LYS A 165 -2.32 -11.40 3.46
N ASP A 166 -2.66 -10.56 4.43
CA ASP A 166 -3.57 -10.86 5.54
C ASP A 166 -4.99 -10.29 5.32
N LYS A 167 -5.29 -9.74 4.12
CA LYS A 167 -6.58 -9.09 3.77
C LYS A 167 -6.96 -7.92 4.69
N LYS A 168 -5.96 -7.17 5.14
CA LYS A 168 -6.08 -6.06 6.09
C LYS A 168 -5.80 -4.68 5.49
N LEU A 169 -5.86 -4.53 4.17
CA LEU A 169 -5.59 -3.25 3.51
C LEU A 169 -6.52 -2.14 4.02
N THR A 170 -7.78 -2.48 4.31
CA THR A 170 -8.80 -1.55 4.83
C THR A 170 -8.52 -1.04 6.22
N ASP A 171 -7.69 -1.72 7.02
CA ASP A 171 -7.31 -1.28 8.36
C ASP A 171 -6.48 0.02 8.31
N LYS A 172 -5.76 0.21 7.21
CA LYS A 172 -4.94 1.41 6.99
C LYS A 172 -5.51 2.36 5.96
N TYR A 173 -6.04 1.84 4.86
CA TYR A 173 -6.56 2.62 3.74
C TYR A 173 -8.08 2.50 3.68
N ASN A 174 -8.77 3.60 3.96
CA ASN A 174 -10.24 3.62 3.92
C ASN A 174 -10.78 3.62 2.48
N ILE A 175 -10.63 2.47 1.82
CA ILE A 175 -11.09 2.21 0.45
C ILE A 175 -12.00 0.98 0.48
N PRO A 176 -13.31 1.15 0.60
CA PRO A 176 -14.27 0.05 0.63
C PRO A 176 -14.28 -0.74 -0.69
N PHE A 177 -14.58 -2.02 -0.60
CA PHE A 177 -14.67 -2.93 -1.76
C PHE A 177 -15.60 -2.39 -2.86
N GLU A 178 -16.74 -1.80 -2.49
CA GLU A 178 -17.70 -1.25 -3.46
C GLU A 178 -17.11 -0.12 -4.32
N ILE A 179 -16.18 0.67 -3.78
CA ILE A 179 -15.47 1.70 -4.54
C ILE A 179 -14.54 1.06 -5.56
N VAL A 180 -13.84 0.00 -5.19
CA VAL A 180 -12.94 -0.74 -6.09
C VAL A 180 -13.74 -1.40 -7.22
N LYS A 181 -14.89 -2.02 -6.91
CA LYS A 181 -15.78 -2.62 -7.92
C LYS A 181 -16.28 -1.60 -8.94
N GLN A 182 -16.64 -0.40 -8.48
CA GLN A 182 -17.10 0.67 -9.37
C GLN A 182 -15.95 1.26 -10.18
N ALA A 183 -14.76 1.35 -9.62
CA ALA A 183 -13.58 1.86 -10.33
C ALA A 183 -13.12 0.89 -11.43
N TYR A 184 -13.19 -0.41 -11.17
CA TYR A 184 -12.70 -1.48 -12.05
C TYR A 184 -13.79 -2.52 -12.36
N PRO A 185 -14.76 -2.19 -13.20
CA PRO A 185 -15.86 -3.10 -13.55
C PRO A 185 -15.41 -4.28 -14.42
N ASP A 186 -14.22 -4.22 -14.97
CA ASP A 186 -13.58 -5.28 -15.76
C ASP A 186 -13.02 -6.42 -14.91
N ILE A 187 -12.87 -6.21 -13.60
CA ILE A 187 -12.39 -7.27 -12.71
C ILE A 187 -13.52 -8.27 -12.43
N THR A 188 -13.28 -9.54 -12.80
CA THR A 188 -14.14 -10.65 -12.37
C THR A 188 -13.72 -11.08 -10.95
N TRP A 189 -14.64 -11.04 -10.01
CA TRP A 189 -14.43 -11.42 -8.62
C TRP A 189 -14.86 -12.86 -8.39
N GLY A 190 -14.06 -13.62 -7.65
CA GLY A 190 -14.30 -15.05 -7.41
C GLY A 190 -13.72 -15.98 -8.46
N GLY A 191 -13.67 -17.30 -8.13
CA GLY A 191 -13.28 -18.36 -9.07
C GLY A 191 -11.80 -18.47 -9.40
N ARG A 192 -10.91 -17.95 -8.51
CA ARG A 192 -9.45 -17.97 -8.72
C ARG A 192 -8.71 -19.05 -7.93
N SER A 193 -9.37 -19.86 -7.14
CA SER A 193 -8.79 -20.96 -6.36
C SER A 193 -9.06 -22.32 -6.98
#